data_dfce805f992ff90d3514191228f34df2
#
_entry.id   dfce805f992ff90d3514191228f34df2
#
_cell.length_a   1.000
_cell.length_b   1.000
_cell.length_c   1.000
_cell.angle_alpha   90.00
_cell.angle_beta   90.00
_cell.angle_gamma   90.00
#
_symmetry.space_group_name_H-M   'P 1'
#
loop_
_entity.id
_entity.type
_entity.pdbx_description
1 polymer ?
#
loop_
_entity_poly.entity_id
_entity_poly.type
_entity_poly.pdbx_seq_one_letter_code
_entity_poly.pdbx_strand_id
1 'polypeptide(L)'
;MPKFDRAELEQAFRTYWRTGAVGEDWDAWADLFTEDCRYFEHFYGRMRGREAVRAWIKPVMEKHGEIYTAYEWHVIDEDRGRVVFYMQNRRDHPSGQGTLDFPGVSILEYAGDGRWKSEEDYWAVKQREVAMREYEEACRRHDPDHPRKRTRWNWGDGPEWSRGGRSWAERPAVR
;
A
#
# COMPACT_ATOMS: atom_id res chain seq x y z
N MET A 1 -8.91 4.57 30.50
CA MET A 1 -9.75 4.72 29.29
C MET A 1 -8.84 4.72 28.09
N PRO A 2 -9.24 4.13 26.95
CA PRO A 2 -8.45 4.16 25.74
C PRO A 2 -8.13 5.62 25.35
N LYS A 3 -6.99 5.83 24.71
CA LYS A 3 -6.55 7.15 24.30
C LYS A 3 -7.36 7.70 23.11
N PHE A 4 -7.83 6.80 22.27
CA PHE A 4 -8.61 7.11 21.09
C PHE A 4 -9.82 6.18 20.99
N ASP A 5 -10.88 6.66 20.36
CA ASP A 5 -12.04 5.85 20.04
C ASP A 5 -11.73 4.84 18.94
N ARG A 6 -12.18 3.61 19.09
CA ARG A 6 -11.95 2.54 18.10
C ARG A 6 -12.55 2.86 16.75
N ALA A 7 -13.74 3.44 16.71
CA ALA A 7 -14.42 3.77 15.47
C ALA A 7 -13.68 4.91 14.71
N GLU A 8 -13.09 5.85 15.45
CA GLU A 8 -12.25 6.90 14.87
C GLU A 8 -10.99 6.31 14.23
N LEU A 9 -10.28 5.42 14.92
CA LEU A 9 -9.09 4.73 14.40
C LEU A 9 -9.42 3.88 13.17
N GLU A 10 -10.52 3.13 13.22
CA GLU A 10 -11.01 2.32 12.10
C GLU A 10 -11.32 3.19 10.88
N GLN A 11 -12.00 4.31 11.08
CA GLN A 11 -12.33 5.23 9.99
C GLN A 11 -11.08 5.89 9.40
N ALA A 12 -10.14 6.31 10.23
CA ALA A 12 -8.86 6.87 9.79
C ALA A 12 -8.05 5.85 8.97
N PHE A 13 -8.02 4.58 9.43
CA PHE A 13 -7.34 3.51 8.69
C PHE A 13 -8.00 3.21 7.35
N ARG A 14 -9.33 3.16 7.29
CA ARG A 14 -10.05 2.98 6.01
C ARG A 14 -9.78 4.11 5.03
N THR A 15 -9.73 5.34 5.52
CA THR A 15 -9.38 6.52 4.70
C THR A 15 -7.95 6.38 4.17
N TYR A 16 -6.99 6.06 5.03
CA TYR A 16 -5.61 5.80 4.66
C TYR A 16 -5.51 4.74 3.55
N TRP A 17 -6.13 3.58 3.76
CA TRP A 17 -6.11 2.48 2.82
C TRP A 17 -6.73 2.84 1.47
N ARG A 18 -7.92 3.45 1.50
CA ARG A 18 -8.63 3.82 0.28
C ARG A 18 -7.90 4.89 -0.52
N THR A 19 -7.29 5.85 0.14
CA THR A 19 -6.56 6.94 -0.53
C THR A 19 -5.27 6.42 -1.16
N GLY A 20 -4.48 5.64 -0.42
CA GLY A 20 -3.20 5.08 -0.87
C GLY A 20 -3.37 3.79 -1.67
N ALA A 21 -3.60 2.67 -1.00
CA ALA A 21 -3.56 1.33 -1.60
C ALA A 21 -4.58 1.14 -2.74
N VAL A 22 -5.78 1.70 -2.61
CA VAL A 22 -6.86 1.57 -3.61
C VAL A 22 -6.85 2.72 -4.61
N GLY A 23 -6.77 3.94 -4.11
CA GLY A 23 -6.89 5.17 -4.92
C GLY A 23 -5.59 5.55 -5.61
N GLU A 24 -4.45 5.21 -5.02
CA GLU A 24 -3.11 5.63 -5.43
C GLU A 24 -3.00 7.16 -5.60
N ASP A 25 -3.79 7.90 -4.84
CA ASP A 25 -3.66 9.35 -4.72
C ASP A 25 -2.60 9.67 -3.67
N TRP A 26 -1.35 9.61 -4.10
CA TRP A 26 -0.20 9.74 -3.20
C TRP A 26 -0.02 11.16 -2.65
N ASP A 27 -0.60 12.15 -3.27
CA ASP A 27 -0.65 13.51 -2.74
C ASP A 27 -1.65 13.60 -1.57
N ALA A 28 -2.89 13.18 -1.78
CA ALA A 28 -3.90 13.12 -0.74
C ALA A 28 -3.53 12.12 0.37
N TRP A 29 -2.86 11.01 0.03
CA TRP A 29 -2.38 10.04 1.02
C TRP A 29 -1.31 10.64 1.92
N ALA A 30 -0.35 11.39 1.37
CA ALA A 30 0.66 12.07 2.16
C ALA A 30 0.05 13.12 3.10
N ASP A 31 -1.07 13.77 2.71
CA ASP A 31 -1.79 14.73 3.55
C ASP A 31 -2.45 14.10 4.79
N LEU A 32 -2.59 12.78 4.82
CA LEU A 32 -3.05 12.05 6.01
C LEU A 32 -1.97 11.93 7.10
N PHE A 33 -0.76 12.38 6.85
CA PHE A 33 0.29 12.45 7.87
C PHE A 33 0.39 13.84 8.48
N THR A 34 0.88 13.91 9.73
CA THR A 34 1.24 15.19 10.36
C THR A 34 2.43 15.83 9.66
N GLU A 35 2.57 17.15 9.76
CA GLU A 35 3.67 17.88 9.12
C GLU A 35 5.06 17.40 9.55
N ASP A 36 5.18 16.97 10.80
CA ASP A 36 6.41 16.48 11.45
C ASP A 36 6.49 14.96 11.53
N CYS A 37 5.69 14.22 10.78
CA CYS A 37 5.60 12.77 10.84
C CYS A 37 6.95 12.07 10.69
N ARG A 38 7.02 10.85 11.17
CA ARG A 38 8.19 9.97 11.03
C ARG A 38 7.76 8.73 10.24
N TYR A 39 8.43 8.51 9.13
CA TYR A 39 8.23 7.32 8.32
C TYR A 39 9.52 6.51 8.26
N PHE A 40 9.45 5.22 8.52
CA PHE A 40 10.56 4.32 8.39
C PHE A 40 10.21 3.13 7.51
N GLU A 41 10.65 3.16 6.28
CA GLU A 41 10.60 2.03 5.38
C GLU A 41 11.95 1.31 5.44
N HIS A 42 11.96 0.04 5.88
CA HIS A 42 13.20 -0.66 6.21
C HIS A 42 14.13 -0.91 5.02
N PHE A 43 13.65 -0.83 3.81
CA PHE A 43 14.48 -0.93 2.60
C PHE A 43 14.94 0.43 2.08
N TYR A 44 14.05 1.43 2.08
CA TYR A 44 14.34 2.77 1.55
C TYR A 44 14.93 3.74 2.58
N GLY A 45 14.70 3.49 3.86
CA GLY A 45 15.25 4.31 4.94
C GLY A 45 14.20 5.16 5.67
N ARG A 46 14.67 6.26 6.25
CA ARG A 46 13.87 7.12 7.13
C ARG A 46 13.53 8.44 6.45
N MET A 47 12.24 8.81 6.49
CA MET A 47 11.75 10.11 6.06
C MET A 47 11.24 10.89 7.27
N ARG A 48 11.49 12.20 7.30
CA ARG A 48 10.99 13.12 8.32
C ARG A 48 10.15 14.21 7.67
N GLY A 49 8.93 14.33 8.15
CA GLY A 49 7.94 15.28 7.64
C GLY A 49 7.18 14.75 6.43
N ARG A 50 5.94 15.17 6.34
CA ARG A 50 4.99 14.79 5.29
C ARG A 50 5.53 15.00 3.87
N GLU A 51 6.22 16.11 3.63
CA GLU A 51 6.77 16.40 2.31
C GLU A 51 7.91 15.47 1.91
N ALA A 52 8.70 14.97 2.87
CA ALA A 52 9.71 13.94 2.58
C ALA A 52 9.04 12.59 2.23
N VAL A 53 7.95 12.24 2.90
CA VAL A 53 7.14 11.06 2.58
C VAL A 53 6.54 11.18 1.17
N ARG A 54 5.96 12.33 0.83
CA ARG A 54 5.40 12.64 -0.50
C ARG A 54 6.45 12.52 -1.60
N ALA A 55 7.60 13.13 -1.39
CA ALA A 55 8.70 13.13 -2.37
C ALA A 55 9.28 11.73 -2.60
N TRP A 56 9.19 10.85 -1.61
CA TRP A 56 9.64 9.46 -1.72
C TRP A 56 8.59 8.56 -2.39
N ILE A 57 7.32 8.60 -1.93
CA ILE A 57 6.33 7.61 -2.36
C ILE A 57 5.97 7.75 -3.85
N LYS A 58 5.83 8.97 -4.35
CA LYS A 58 5.40 9.21 -5.73
C LYS A 58 6.31 8.54 -6.77
N PRO A 59 7.62 8.79 -6.81
CA PRO A 59 8.49 8.13 -7.79
C PRO A 59 8.63 6.63 -7.56
N VAL A 60 8.51 6.14 -6.32
CA VAL A 60 8.54 4.70 -6.04
C VAL A 60 7.33 4.01 -6.64
N MET A 61 6.14 4.53 -6.42
CA MET A 61 4.91 3.92 -6.94
C MET A 61 4.75 4.12 -8.44
N GLU A 62 5.25 5.20 -9.01
CA GLU A 62 5.32 5.38 -10.46
C GLU A 62 6.21 4.33 -11.13
N LYS A 63 7.38 4.08 -10.56
CA LYS A 63 8.32 3.06 -11.03
C LYS A 63 7.78 1.64 -10.93
N HIS A 64 7.00 1.37 -9.90
CA HIS A 64 6.44 0.03 -9.60
C HIS A 64 4.93 -0.04 -9.81
N GLY A 65 4.44 0.61 -10.85
CA GLY A 65 3.01 0.69 -11.14
C GLY A 65 2.30 -0.65 -11.39
N GLU A 66 3.04 -1.73 -11.61
CA GLU A 66 2.50 -3.09 -11.72
C GLU A 66 2.17 -3.73 -10.37
N ILE A 67 2.70 -3.18 -9.25
CA ILE A 67 2.42 -3.66 -7.90
C ILE A 67 1.19 -2.93 -7.36
N TYR A 68 0.36 -3.65 -6.65
CA TYR A 68 -0.70 -3.10 -5.81
C TYR A 68 -0.75 -3.81 -4.47
N THR A 69 -1.36 -3.16 -3.48
CA THR A 69 -1.41 -3.68 -2.12
C THR A 69 -2.76 -4.33 -1.87
N ALA A 70 -2.76 -5.65 -1.64
CA ALA A 70 -3.95 -6.43 -1.30
C ALA A 70 -4.05 -6.59 0.23
N TYR A 71 -5.18 -6.19 0.78
CA TYR A 71 -5.47 -6.26 2.22
C TYR A 71 -5.69 -7.69 2.68
N GLU A 72 -5.13 -8.03 3.85
CA GLU A 72 -5.37 -9.31 4.52
C GLU A 72 -6.12 -9.10 5.84
N TRP A 73 -5.51 -8.43 6.80
CA TRP A 73 -6.10 -8.12 8.10
C TRP A 73 -5.43 -6.93 8.78
N HIS A 74 -6.06 -6.40 9.81
CA HIS A 74 -5.45 -5.43 10.71
C HIS A 74 -5.92 -5.63 12.15
N VAL A 75 -5.16 -5.07 13.09
CA VAL A 75 -5.50 -4.95 14.50
C VAL A 75 -5.33 -3.52 14.97
N ILE A 76 -6.16 -3.11 15.92
CA ILE A 76 -6.15 -1.78 16.51
C ILE A 76 -5.81 -1.87 17.98
N ASP A 77 -4.81 -1.10 18.42
CA ASP A 77 -4.46 -0.84 19.82
C ASP A 77 -4.94 0.58 20.17
N GLU A 78 -6.12 0.66 20.77
CA GLU A 78 -6.79 1.91 21.13
C GLU A 78 -6.02 2.68 22.21
N ASP A 79 -5.38 1.95 23.14
CA ASP A 79 -4.64 2.56 24.25
C ASP A 79 -3.41 3.34 23.74
N ARG A 80 -2.78 2.85 22.69
CA ARG A 80 -1.61 3.48 22.08
C ARG A 80 -1.92 4.26 20.81
N GLY A 81 -3.15 4.13 20.29
CA GLY A 81 -3.52 4.71 19.00
C GLY A 81 -2.73 4.10 17.84
N ARG A 82 -2.60 2.77 17.83
CA ARG A 82 -1.85 2.07 16.80
C ARG A 82 -2.75 1.19 15.95
N VAL A 83 -2.44 1.14 14.66
CA VAL A 83 -2.98 0.15 13.74
C VAL A 83 -1.81 -0.64 13.17
N VAL A 84 -1.88 -1.97 13.30
CA VAL A 84 -0.94 -2.88 12.64
C VAL A 84 -1.71 -3.62 11.57
N PHE A 85 -1.23 -3.61 10.35
CA PHE A 85 -1.90 -4.31 9.26
C PHE A 85 -0.94 -5.17 8.44
N TYR A 86 -1.49 -6.28 7.97
CA TYR A 86 -0.81 -7.24 7.12
C TYR A 86 -1.41 -7.21 5.72
N MET A 87 -0.53 -7.23 4.72
CA MET A 87 -0.90 -7.08 3.32
C MET A 87 -0.01 -7.92 2.42
N GLN A 88 -0.46 -8.12 1.17
CA GLN A 88 0.38 -8.63 0.10
C GLN A 88 0.73 -7.48 -0.86
N ASN A 89 2.01 -7.35 -1.18
CA ASN A 89 2.44 -6.59 -2.34
C ASN A 89 2.29 -7.50 -3.55
N ARG A 90 1.31 -7.23 -4.37
CA ARG A 90 0.74 -8.16 -5.35
C ARG A 90 0.96 -7.71 -6.78
N ARG A 91 1.22 -8.67 -7.65
CA ARG A 91 1.10 -8.54 -9.10
C ARG A 91 0.16 -9.62 -9.61
N ASP A 92 -0.74 -9.26 -10.53
CA ASP A 92 -1.49 -10.26 -11.27
C ASP A 92 -0.56 -11.06 -12.19
N HIS A 93 -0.77 -12.36 -12.27
CA HIS A 93 0.03 -13.20 -13.16
C HIS A 93 -0.32 -12.91 -14.62
N PRO A 94 0.68 -12.73 -15.52
CA PRO A 94 0.46 -12.37 -16.93
C PRO A 94 -0.41 -13.34 -17.74
N SER A 95 -0.59 -14.57 -17.28
CA SER A 95 -1.53 -15.51 -17.89
C SER A 95 -3.00 -15.20 -17.60
N GLY A 96 -3.28 -14.22 -16.74
CA GLY A 96 -4.63 -13.94 -16.25
C GLY A 96 -5.12 -14.87 -15.14
N GLN A 97 -4.27 -15.76 -14.63
CA GLN A 97 -4.62 -16.70 -13.55
C GLN A 97 -3.58 -16.63 -12.41
N GLY A 98 -4.08 -16.33 -11.20
CA GLY A 98 -3.24 -16.27 -10.00
C GLY A 98 -2.48 -14.97 -9.83
N THR A 99 -1.64 -14.94 -8.82
CA THR A 99 -0.88 -13.77 -8.37
C THR A 99 0.56 -14.15 -8.03
N LEU A 100 1.41 -13.13 -8.01
CA LEU A 100 2.79 -13.20 -7.56
C LEU A 100 2.96 -12.18 -6.43
N ASP A 101 3.08 -12.68 -5.20
CA ASP A 101 2.95 -11.88 -3.99
C ASP A 101 4.21 -11.92 -3.13
N PHE A 102 4.40 -10.88 -2.35
CA PHE A 102 5.28 -10.91 -1.18
C PHE A 102 4.65 -10.13 -0.02
N PRO A 103 4.71 -10.65 1.21
CA PRO A 103 4.02 -10.06 2.34
C PRO A 103 4.71 -8.82 2.88
N GLY A 104 3.91 -7.95 3.50
CA GLY A 104 4.35 -6.82 4.29
C GLY A 104 3.51 -6.63 5.54
N VAL A 105 4.11 -5.98 6.53
CA VAL A 105 3.45 -5.50 7.74
C VAL A 105 3.77 -4.03 7.91
N SER A 106 2.76 -3.22 8.16
CA SER A 106 2.94 -1.82 8.51
C SER A 106 2.36 -1.51 9.89
N ILE A 107 2.99 -0.60 10.58
CA ILE A 107 2.60 -0.11 11.90
C ILE A 107 2.36 1.38 11.79
N LEU A 108 1.11 1.79 11.91
CA LEU A 108 0.69 3.19 11.95
C LEU A 108 0.54 3.65 13.40
N GLU A 109 0.92 4.89 13.69
CA GLU A 109 0.65 5.55 14.98
C GLU A 109 -0.17 6.82 14.76
N TYR A 110 -1.35 6.85 15.35
CA TYR A 110 -2.35 7.89 15.18
C TYR A 110 -2.03 9.14 15.98
N ALA A 111 -2.29 10.30 15.40
CA ALA A 111 -2.12 11.60 16.04
C ALA A 111 -3.44 12.22 16.54
N GLY A 112 -4.59 11.75 16.03
CA GLY A 112 -5.89 12.40 16.13
C GLY A 112 -6.28 13.08 14.83
N ASP A 113 -7.52 13.54 14.73
CA ASP A 113 -8.04 14.32 13.62
C ASP A 113 -7.82 13.68 12.23
N GLY A 114 -7.92 12.35 12.15
CA GLY A 114 -7.72 11.58 10.90
C GLY A 114 -6.28 11.52 10.41
N ARG A 115 -5.29 11.87 11.24
CA ARG A 115 -3.88 11.95 10.82
C ARG A 115 -2.96 10.96 11.51
N TRP A 116 -1.90 10.55 10.81
CA TRP A 116 -0.87 9.63 11.27
C TRP A 116 0.43 10.39 11.60
N LYS A 117 0.99 10.16 12.77
CA LYS A 117 2.28 10.79 13.18
C LYS A 117 3.48 9.92 12.87
N SER A 118 3.27 8.62 12.64
CA SER A 118 4.34 7.74 12.16
C SER A 118 3.80 6.52 11.44
N GLU A 119 4.65 5.99 10.56
CA GLU A 119 4.50 4.68 9.94
C GLU A 119 5.85 3.96 9.92
N GLU A 120 5.79 2.64 10.09
CA GLU A 120 6.94 1.76 9.98
C GLU A 120 6.60 0.53 9.16
N ASP A 121 7.33 0.31 8.06
CA ASP A 121 7.08 -0.75 7.09
C ASP A 121 8.12 -1.85 7.13
N TYR A 122 7.63 -3.07 7.19
CA TYR A 122 8.41 -4.29 7.05
C TYR A 122 7.88 -5.14 5.91
N TRP A 123 8.75 -5.65 5.05
CA TRP A 123 8.35 -6.60 4.03
C TRP A 123 9.45 -7.62 3.72
N ALA A 124 9.04 -8.76 3.17
CA ALA A 124 9.90 -9.92 2.98
C ALA A 124 10.80 -9.75 1.74
N VAL A 125 11.96 -9.12 1.90
CA VAL A 125 12.90 -8.77 0.81
C VAL A 125 13.26 -9.99 -0.05
N LYS A 126 13.58 -11.14 0.55
CA LYS A 126 13.91 -12.36 -0.20
C LYS A 126 12.74 -12.90 -1.02
N GLN A 127 11.53 -12.83 -0.48
CA GLN A 127 10.33 -13.25 -1.22
C GLN A 127 10.01 -12.28 -2.36
N ARG A 128 10.20 -10.97 -2.14
CA ARG A 128 10.12 -9.98 -3.22
C ARG A 128 11.05 -10.32 -4.39
N GLU A 129 12.32 -10.67 -4.11
CA GLU A 129 13.28 -11.03 -5.16
C GLU A 129 12.84 -12.27 -5.96
N VAL A 130 12.26 -13.25 -5.28
CA VAL A 130 11.69 -14.45 -5.93
C VAL A 130 10.50 -14.05 -6.79
N ALA A 131 9.51 -13.36 -6.21
CA ALA A 131 8.31 -12.93 -6.91
C ALA A 131 8.62 -12.03 -8.13
N MET A 132 9.64 -11.17 -8.03
CA MET A 132 10.07 -10.36 -9.17
C MET A 132 10.62 -11.20 -10.32
N ARG A 133 11.51 -12.15 -10.05
CA ARG A 133 12.06 -13.03 -11.11
C ARG A 133 10.97 -13.87 -11.78
N GLU A 134 10.07 -14.43 -10.97
CA GLU A 134 8.93 -15.21 -11.47
C GLU A 134 8.00 -14.35 -12.33
N TYR A 135 7.73 -13.11 -11.92
CA TYR A 135 6.93 -12.17 -12.67
C TYR A 135 7.58 -11.80 -14.02
N GLU A 136 8.87 -11.47 -14.03
CA GLU A 136 9.61 -11.17 -15.25
C GLU A 136 9.63 -12.36 -16.22
N GLU A 137 9.81 -13.58 -15.70
CA GLU A 137 9.75 -14.79 -16.51
C GLU A 137 8.34 -15.04 -17.06
N ALA A 138 7.32 -14.86 -16.23
CA ALA A 138 5.92 -15.00 -16.65
C ALA A 138 5.54 -13.96 -17.71
N CYS A 139 5.99 -12.70 -17.58
CA CYS A 139 5.80 -11.68 -18.62
C CYS A 139 6.45 -12.10 -19.94
N ARG A 140 7.71 -12.53 -19.93
CA ARG A 140 8.38 -12.99 -21.16
C ARG A 140 7.63 -14.14 -21.85
N ARG A 141 7.03 -15.02 -21.06
CA ARG A 141 6.36 -16.24 -21.56
C ARG A 141 4.94 -15.97 -22.07
N HIS A 142 4.19 -15.13 -21.39
CA HIS A 142 2.73 -14.99 -21.58
C HIS A 142 2.35 -13.65 -22.21
N ASP A 143 2.93 -12.54 -21.76
CA ASP A 143 2.57 -11.20 -22.19
C ASP A 143 3.68 -10.19 -21.85
N PRO A 144 4.62 -9.92 -22.78
CA PRO A 144 5.73 -8.98 -22.58
C PRO A 144 5.30 -7.55 -22.26
N ASP A 145 4.07 -7.18 -22.62
CA ASP A 145 3.52 -5.85 -22.38
C ASP A 145 2.71 -5.76 -21.07
N HIS A 146 2.60 -6.86 -20.33
CA HIS A 146 1.80 -6.93 -19.11
C HIS A 146 2.14 -5.83 -18.08
N PRO A 147 3.40 -5.49 -17.81
CA PRO A 147 3.73 -4.43 -16.85
C PRO A 147 3.09 -3.08 -17.18
N ARG A 148 2.88 -2.78 -18.46
CA ARG A 148 2.24 -1.53 -18.91
C ARG A 148 0.73 -1.52 -18.75
N LYS A 149 0.09 -2.69 -18.63
CA LYS A 149 -1.36 -2.82 -18.49
C LYS A 149 -1.86 -2.53 -17.10
N ARG A 150 -0.99 -2.59 -16.09
CA ARG A 150 -1.28 -2.30 -14.69
C ARG A 150 -2.58 -2.94 -14.20
N THR A 151 -2.74 -4.26 -14.43
CA THR A 151 -3.95 -4.99 -14.04
C THR A 151 -4.07 -5.10 -12.51
N ARG A 152 -5.30 -5.10 -12.01
CA ARG A 152 -5.64 -5.11 -10.60
C ARG A 152 -6.90 -5.95 -10.39
N TRP A 153 -6.79 -7.27 -10.58
CA TRP A 153 -7.96 -8.15 -10.58
C TRP A 153 -8.17 -8.89 -9.28
N ASN A 154 -7.09 -9.28 -8.63
CA ASN A 154 -7.10 -10.24 -7.52
C ASN A 154 -6.90 -9.52 -6.17
N TRP A 155 -7.84 -8.67 -5.81
CA TRP A 155 -7.79 -7.91 -4.55
C TRP A 155 -7.92 -8.77 -3.28
N GLY A 156 -8.20 -10.10 -3.41
CA GLY A 156 -8.46 -10.98 -2.29
C GLY A 156 -9.88 -10.84 -1.76
N ASP A 157 -10.15 -11.51 -0.63
CA ASP A 157 -11.48 -11.61 -0.02
C ASP A 157 -11.72 -10.56 1.08
N GLY A 158 -10.87 -9.56 1.16
CA GLY A 158 -11.01 -8.44 2.09
C GLY A 158 -12.34 -7.70 1.94
N PRO A 159 -12.71 -6.86 2.90
CA PRO A 159 -13.95 -6.07 2.85
C PRO A 159 -13.98 -5.14 1.63
N GLU A 160 -15.16 -4.73 1.22
CA GLU A 160 -15.35 -3.91 0.01
C GLU A 160 -14.49 -2.64 -0.01
N TRP A 161 -14.35 -1.98 1.13
CA TRP A 161 -13.53 -0.78 1.23
C TRP A 161 -12.02 -1.01 0.96
N SER A 162 -11.54 -2.25 1.06
CA SER A 162 -10.14 -2.60 0.82
C SER A 162 -9.81 -2.93 -0.63
N ARG A 163 -10.79 -2.95 -1.50
CA ARG A 163 -10.68 -3.39 -2.90
C ARG A 163 -10.91 -2.25 -3.87
N GLY A 164 -10.21 -2.30 -5.00
CA GLY A 164 -10.35 -1.36 -6.10
C GLY A 164 -11.03 -1.94 -7.33
N GLY A 165 -11.02 -1.16 -8.40
CA GLY A 165 -11.53 -1.57 -9.71
C GLY A 165 -10.60 -2.53 -10.46
N ARG A 166 -11.08 -3.06 -11.57
CA ARG A 166 -10.46 -4.17 -12.32
C ARG A 166 -9.20 -3.82 -13.13
N SER A 167 -8.99 -2.58 -13.52
CA SER A 167 -7.85 -2.22 -14.38
C SER A 167 -7.44 -0.76 -14.18
N TRP A 168 -6.13 -0.55 -14.10
CA TRP A 168 -5.54 0.79 -14.10
C TRP A 168 -5.37 1.37 -15.52
N ALA A 169 -5.35 0.51 -16.54
CA ALA A 169 -5.24 0.93 -17.94
C ALA A 169 -6.43 1.78 -18.40
N GLU A 170 -7.55 1.74 -17.67
CA GLU A 170 -8.76 2.52 -17.95
C GLU A 170 -8.74 3.91 -17.30
N ARG A 171 -7.76 4.21 -16.44
CA ARG A 171 -7.61 5.56 -15.88
C ARG A 171 -6.76 6.41 -16.84
N PRO A 172 -7.18 7.65 -17.18
CA PRO A 172 -6.32 8.55 -17.93
C PRO A 172 -5.02 8.76 -17.14
N ALA A 173 -3.89 8.71 -17.84
CA ALA A 173 -2.60 9.03 -17.26
C ALA A 173 -2.72 10.41 -16.59
N VAL A 174 -2.44 10.46 -15.30
CA VAL A 174 -2.30 11.74 -14.59
C VAL A 174 -1.11 12.44 -15.24
N ARG A 175 -1.40 13.53 -15.96
CA ARG A 175 -0.40 14.36 -16.62
C ARG A 175 0.33 15.22 -15.62
#